data_5652731296500301b42d79f85fb62d77
#
_entry.id   5652731296500301b42d79f85fb62d77
#
_cell.length_a   1.000
_cell.length_b   1.000
_cell.length_c   1.000
_cell.angle_alpha   90.00
_cell.angle_beta   90.00
_cell.angle_gamma   90.00
#
_symmetry.space_group_name_H-M   'P 1'
#
loop_
_entity.id
_entity.type
_entity.pdbx_description
1 polymer ?
#
loop_
_entity_poly.entity_id
_entity_poly.type
_entity_poly.pdbx_seq_one_letter_code
_entity_poly.pdbx_strand_id
1 'polypeptide(L)'
;MNSAMTEFFLNYYLMPFHMSVVALMLLSIAETIGIFIGLRPSHLVKKLTPEWLLHSPLLDVKFSKYLIFVFLLINFSFAGYFLELSFFALQHHFISPYYLFIPALIIDIFFTVFMIHCLDQVIKPKVTHTHTNLVGRLATISTGNARPGFSAQARVRDEFGQLYYVQVEPEYGELELQSQVLLISQKSN
;
A
#
# COMPACT_ATOMS: atom_id res chain seq x y z
N MET A 1 35.65 6.17 -20.75
CA MET A 1 34.28 5.93 -20.20
C MET A 1 34.25 5.87 -18.66
N ASN A 2 35.32 5.45 -18.00
CA ASN A 2 35.37 5.37 -16.53
C ASN A 2 35.55 6.76 -15.84
N SER A 3 36.19 7.74 -16.48
CA SER A 3 36.39 9.07 -15.88
C SER A 3 35.10 9.87 -15.71
N ALA A 4 34.23 9.87 -16.72
CA ALA A 4 32.96 10.60 -16.66
C ALA A 4 31.99 10.03 -15.62
N MET A 5 31.97 8.71 -15.42
CA MET A 5 31.19 8.08 -14.35
C MET A 5 31.73 8.43 -12.96
N THR A 6 33.05 8.39 -12.78
CA THR A 6 33.65 8.77 -11.50
C THR A 6 33.44 10.24 -11.19
N GLU A 7 33.53 11.13 -12.16
CA GLU A 7 33.20 12.55 -12.01
C GLU A 7 31.73 12.76 -11.62
N PHE A 8 30.81 12.03 -12.21
CA PHE A 8 29.38 12.10 -11.86
C PHE A 8 29.15 11.68 -10.41
N PHE A 9 29.69 10.54 -9.98
CA PHE A 9 29.48 10.02 -8.62
C PHE A 9 30.22 10.85 -7.54
N LEU A 10 31.32 11.50 -7.87
CA LEU A 10 32.08 12.36 -6.95
C LEU A 10 31.62 13.82 -6.98
N ASN A 11 30.64 14.15 -7.81
CA ASN A 11 30.16 15.52 -7.94
C ASN A 11 29.46 15.96 -6.65
N TYR A 12 30.02 16.97 -5.98
CA TYR A 12 29.48 17.52 -4.73
C TYR A 12 28.04 18.03 -4.89
N TYR A 13 27.68 18.54 -6.06
CA TYR A 13 26.34 19.08 -6.32
C TYR A 13 25.25 18.00 -6.30
N LEU A 14 25.59 16.75 -6.60
CA LEU A 14 24.69 15.62 -6.60
C LEU A 14 24.70 14.84 -5.26
N MET A 15 25.57 15.22 -4.32
CA MET A 15 25.81 14.49 -3.07
C MET A 15 24.53 14.17 -2.26
N PRO A 16 23.59 15.12 -2.00
CA PRO A 16 22.39 14.82 -1.22
C PRO A 16 21.51 13.75 -1.88
N PHE A 17 21.45 13.74 -3.20
CA PHE A 17 20.66 12.79 -3.96
C PHE A 17 21.33 11.41 -4.02
N HIS A 18 22.65 11.36 -4.14
CA HIS A 18 23.43 10.12 -3.98
C HIS A 18 23.26 9.51 -2.61
N MET A 19 23.27 10.32 -1.55
CA MET A 19 23.06 9.84 -0.18
C MET A 19 21.68 9.20 0.01
N SER A 20 20.65 9.72 -0.65
CA SER A 20 19.31 9.10 -0.62
C SER A 20 19.31 7.74 -1.31
N VAL A 21 19.99 7.58 -2.44
CA VAL A 21 20.14 6.28 -3.12
C VAL A 21 20.92 5.30 -2.25
N VAL A 22 22.03 5.74 -1.65
CA VAL A 22 22.82 4.89 -0.74
C VAL A 22 21.99 4.48 0.47
N ALA A 23 21.24 5.40 1.08
CA ALA A 23 20.33 5.10 2.17
C ALA A 23 19.27 4.06 1.79
N LEU A 24 18.70 4.18 0.58
CA LEU A 24 17.74 3.21 0.04
C LEU A 24 18.37 1.82 -0.12
N MET A 25 19.60 1.75 -0.68
CA MET A 25 20.33 0.49 -0.84
C MET A 25 20.63 -0.15 0.52
N LEU A 26 21.10 0.63 1.50
CA LEU A 26 21.37 0.15 2.84
C LEU A 26 20.12 -0.36 3.55
N LEU A 27 18.99 0.36 3.40
CA LEU A 27 17.69 -0.07 3.92
C LEU A 27 17.23 -1.39 3.30
N SER A 28 17.37 -1.53 1.99
CA SER A 28 17.00 -2.75 1.26
C SER A 28 17.82 -3.95 1.72
N ILE A 29 19.14 -3.77 1.86
CA ILE A 29 20.05 -4.81 2.36
C ILE A 29 19.71 -5.16 3.81
N ALA A 30 19.52 -4.16 4.66
CA ALA A 30 19.19 -4.35 6.06
C ALA A 30 17.84 -5.08 6.25
N GLU A 31 16.83 -4.77 5.43
CA GLU A 31 15.54 -5.47 5.47
C GLU A 31 15.69 -6.93 5.04
N THR A 32 16.47 -7.18 3.98
CA THR A 32 16.74 -8.54 3.51
C THR A 32 17.45 -9.38 4.58
N ILE A 33 18.49 -8.83 5.19
CA ILE A 33 19.21 -9.49 6.30
C ILE A 33 18.29 -9.65 7.52
N GLY A 34 17.48 -8.64 7.81
CA GLY A 34 16.54 -8.64 8.94
C GLY A 34 15.48 -9.73 8.86
N ILE A 35 15.08 -10.13 7.64
CA ILE A 35 14.18 -11.27 7.44
C ILE A 35 14.82 -12.57 7.94
N PHE A 36 16.13 -12.76 7.67
CA PHE A 36 16.85 -13.97 8.09
C PHE A 36 17.13 -14.00 9.60
N ILE A 37 17.39 -12.83 10.21
CA ILE A 37 17.76 -12.72 11.64
C ILE A 37 16.51 -12.55 12.54
N GLY A 38 15.33 -12.25 11.96
CA GLY A 38 14.10 -11.96 12.69
C GLY A 38 14.01 -10.52 13.24
N LEU A 39 14.99 -9.67 12.92
CA LEU A 39 15.05 -8.25 13.29
C LEU A 39 14.79 -7.39 12.05
N ARG A 40 13.56 -6.94 11.87
CA ARG A 40 13.21 -6.11 10.70
C ARG A 40 13.43 -4.63 10.94
N PRO A 41 14.28 -3.94 10.17
CA PRO A 41 14.47 -2.49 10.25
C PRO A 41 13.19 -1.68 10.09
N SER A 42 12.20 -2.20 9.37
CA SER A 42 10.87 -1.61 9.23
C SER A 42 10.19 -1.32 10.58
N HIS A 43 10.49 -2.09 11.62
CA HIS A 43 10.02 -1.84 12.99
C HIS A 43 10.70 -0.63 13.64
N LEU A 44 11.98 -0.38 13.33
CA LEU A 44 12.72 0.79 13.81
C LEU A 44 12.25 2.08 13.15
N VAL A 45 12.02 2.07 11.84
CA VAL A 45 11.47 3.21 11.08
C VAL A 45 10.09 3.57 11.60
N LYS A 46 9.26 2.57 11.95
CA LYS A 46 7.94 2.77 12.55
C LYS A 46 8.01 3.51 13.89
N LYS A 47 9.08 3.32 14.66
CA LYS A 47 9.29 3.98 15.97
C LYS A 47 9.85 5.40 15.83
N LEU A 48 10.62 5.67 14.78
CA LEU A 48 11.29 6.95 14.53
C LEU A 48 10.40 8.00 13.82
N THR A 49 9.30 7.56 13.17
CA THR A 49 8.40 8.50 12.48
C THR A 49 7.57 9.29 13.48
N PRO A 50 7.62 10.64 13.44
CA PRO A 50 6.87 11.48 14.35
C PRO A 50 5.35 11.36 14.12
N GLU A 51 4.58 11.42 15.20
CA GLU A 51 3.13 11.20 15.16
C GLU A 51 2.36 12.23 14.34
N TRP A 52 2.86 13.47 14.24
CA TRP A 52 2.21 14.53 13.44
C TRP A 52 2.18 14.20 11.93
N LEU A 53 3.17 13.45 11.44
CA LEU A 53 3.20 12.99 10.05
C LEU A 53 2.14 11.90 9.79
N LEU A 54 1.75 11.17 10.85
CA LEU A 54 0.82 10.04 10.76
C LEU A 54 -0.64 10.45 10.72
N HIS A 55 -0.96 11.61 11.30
CA HIS A 55 -2.31 12.17 11.36
C HIS A 55 -2.55 13.19 10.24
N SER A 56 -1.61 13.28 9.29
CA SER A 56 -1.79 14.11 8.10
C SER A 56 -2.91 13.52 7.23
N PRO A 57 -3.95 14.29 6.89
CA PRO A 57 -5.02 13.83 6.00
C PRO A 57 -4.53 13.44 4.60
N LEU A 58 -3.31 13.84 4.24
CA LEU A 58 -2.64 13.46 3.00
C LEU A 58 -2.13 12.00 3.00
N LEU A 59 -1.94 11.43 4.20
CA LEU A 59 -1.38 10.10 4.42
C LEU A 59 -2.33 9.17 5.18
N ASP A 60 -3.64 9.46 5.17
CA ASP A 60 -4.68 8.59 5.75
C ASP A 60 -4.88 7.32 4.88
N VAL A 61 -3.77 6.61 4.68
CA VAL A 61 -3.72 5.39 3.89
C VAL A 61 -3.19 4.27 4.79
N LYS A 62 -3.79 3.09 4.70
CA LYS A 62 -3.41 1.91 5.50
C LYS A 62 -2.04 1.31 5.11
N PHE A 63 -1.12 2.13 4.59
CA PHE A 63 0.21 1.67 4.20
C PHE A 63 1.20 1.68 5.37
N SER A 64 2.17 0.78 5.28
CA SER A 64 3.28 0.75 6.20
C SER A 64 4.08 2.06 6.09
N LYS A 65 4.37 2.70 7.24
CA LYS A 65 5.25 3.87 7.33
C LYS A 65 6.60 3.67 6.63
N TYR A 66 7.09 2.44 6.65
CA TYR A 66 8.30 2.05 5.95
C TYR A 66 8.18 2.25 4.44
N LEU A 67 7.06 1.87 3.85
CA LEU A 67 6.81 2.04 2.41
C LEU A 67 6.78 3.52 2.02
N ILE A 68 6.14 4.36 2.84
CA ILE A 68 6.11 5.82 2.63
C ILE A 68 7.53 6.39 2.64
N PHE A 69 8.35 5.97 3.61
CA PHE A 69 9.73 6.42 3.72
C PHE A 69 10.60 5.95 2.54
N VAL A 70 10.39 4.75 2.04
CA VAL A 70 11.05 4.23 0.83
C VAL A 70 10.67 5.07 -0.39
N PHE A 71 9.39 5.40 -0.56
CA PHE A 71 8.94 6.26 -1.66
C PHE A 71 9.53 7.68 -1.56
N LEU A 72 9.62 8.26 -0.36
CA LEU A 72 10.28 9.53 -0.16
C LEU A 72 11.74 9.48 -0.61
N LEU A 73 12.51 8.47 -0.24
CA LEU A 73 13.91 8.35 -0.68
C LEU A 73 14.06 8.20 -2.19
N ILE A 74 13.18 7.43 -2.83
CA ILE A 74 13.19 7.21 -4.28
C ILE A 74 12.85 8.52 -5.00
N ASN A 75 11.73 9.14 -4.64
CA ASN A 75 11.24 10.32 -5.33
C ASN A 75 12.14 11.53 -5.09
N PHE A 76 12.73 11.68 -3.90
CA PHE A 76 13.70 12.73 -3.61
C PHE A 76 14.95 12.61 -4.50
N SER A 77 15.50 11.42 -4.64
CA SER A 77 16.64 11.16 -5.52
C SER A 77 16.28 11.47 -6.96
N PHE A 78 15.13 10.97 -7.42
CA PHE A 78 14.67 11.18 -8.79
C PHE A 78 14.43 12.67 -9.10
N ALA A 79 13.74 13.38 -8.22
CA ALA A 79 13.46 14.80 -8.37
C ALA A 79 14.75 15.62 -8.38
N GLY A 80 15.68 15.29 -7.50
CA GLY A 80 16.98 15.98 -7.45
C GLY A 80 17.82 15.79 -8.70
N TYR A 81 17.96 14.56 -9.17
CA TYR A 81 18.68 14.30 -10.43
C TYR A 81 17.98 14.95 -11.61
N PHE A 82 16.68 14.87 -11.69
CA PHE A 82 15.91 15.49 -12.78
C PHE A 82 16.10 16.99 -12.83
N LEU A 83 16.01 17.67 -11.69
CA LEU A 83 16.21 19.10 -11.61
C LEU A 83 17.65 19.48 -11.98
N GLU A 84 18.65 18.82 -11.38
CA GLU A 84 20.06 19.13 -11.62
C GLU A 84 20.44 18.91 -13.08
N LEU A 85 20.03 17.79 -13.67
CA LEU A 85 20.28 17.51 -15.09
C LEU A 85 19.55 18.50 -16.01
N SER A 86 18.34 18.91 -15.65
CA SER A 86 17.58 19.91 -16.43
C SER A 86 18.29 21.27 -16.40
N PHE A 87 18.77 21.72 -15.25
CA PHE A 87 19.55 22.94 -15.14
C PHE A 87 20.89 22.85 -15.86
N PHE A 88 21.59 21.72 -15.72
CA PHE A 88 22.82 21.48 -16.44
C PHE A 88 22.64 21.54 -17.97
N ALA A 89 21.54 20.97 -18.47
CA ALA A 89 21.23 21.02 -19.91
C ALA A 89 20.94 22.42 -20.41
N LEU A 90 20.39 23.31 -19.56
CA LEU A 90 20.06 24.70 -19.93
C LEU A 90 21.24 25.67 -19.76
N GLN A 91 22.01 25.49 -18.70
CA GLN A 91 23.03 26.49 -18.27
C GLN A 91 24.46 25.97 -18.37
N HIS A 92 24.68 24.69 -18.69
CA HIS A 92 25.98 24.02 -18.78
C HIS A 92 26.83 24.07 -17.49
N HIS A 93 26.17 24.32 -16.35
CA HIS A 93 26.80 24.23 -15.03
C HIS A 93 25.84 23.66 -14.00
N PHE A 94 26.39 23.04 -12.96
CA PHE A 94 25.63 22.51 -11.85
C PHE A 94 25.26 23.62 -10.87
N ILE A 95 24.08 23.56 -10.29
CA ILE A 95 23.59 24.52 -9.30
C ILE A 95 23.89 23.98 -7.90
N SER A 96 24.13 24.90 -6.95
CA SER A 96 24.35 24.49 -5.56
C SER A 96 23.17 23.70 -5.02
N PRO A 97 23.40 22.53 -4.40
CA PRO A 97 22.35 21.64 -3.90
C PRO A 97 21.42 22.32 -2.90
N TYR A 98 21.86 23.36 -2.21
CA TYR A 98 21.03 24.13 -1.28
C TYR A 98 19.83 24.81 -1.96
N TYR A 99 19.99 25.28 -3.20
CA TYR A 99 18.88 25.88 -3.95
C TYR A 99 17.90 24.85 -4.50
N LEU A 100 18.38 23.66 -4.84
CA LEU A 100 17.57 22.60 -5.41
C LEU A 100 16.90 21.71 -4.35
N PHE A 101 17.39 21.76 -3.11
CA PHE A 101 16.86 20.93 -2.03
C PHE A 101 15.37 21.17 -1.78
N ILE A 102 14.96 22.44 -1.69
CA ILE A 102 13.56 22.80 -1.43
C ILE A 102 12.65 22.41 -2.61
N PRO A 103 12.94 22.80 -3.88
CA PRO A 103 12.15 22.36 -5.02
C PRO A 103 12.07 20.83 -5.16
N ALA A 104 13.21 20.14 -4.96
CA ALA A 104 13.25 18.68 -5.01
C ALA A 104 12.35 18.04 -3.95
N LEU A 105 12.33 18.60 -2.73
CA LEU A 105 11.51 18.12 -1.65
C LEU A 105 10.00 18.35 -1.91
N ILE A 106 9.64 19.47 -2.52
CA ILE A 106 8.23 19.74 -2.91
C ILE A 106 7.77 18.73 -3.95
N ILE A 107 8.59 18.49 -4.97
CA ILE A 107 8.30 17.52 -6.03
C ILE A 107 8.23 16.11 -5.44
N ASP A 108 9.15 15.75 -4.56
CA ASP A 108 9.19 14.47 -3.86
C ASP A 108 7.89 14.20 -3.08
N ILE A 109 7.45 15.14 -2.24
CA ILE A 109 6.21 15.00 -1.46
C ILE A 109 5.03 14.81 -2.40
N PHE A 110 4.92 15.63 -3.45
CA PHE A 110 3.84 15.53 -4.42
C PHE A 110 3.80 14.15 -5.09
N PHE A 111 4.93 13.67 -5.61
CA PHE A 111 4.99 12.35 -6.24
C PHE A 111 4.77 11.22 -5.25
N THR A 112 5.28 11.34 -4.04
CA THR A 112 5.07 10.32 -2.99
C THR A 112 3.59 10.19 -2.64
N VAL A 113 2.89 11.30 -2.40
CA VAL A 113 1.44 11.30 -2.14
C VAL A 113 0.68 10.71 -3.34
N PHE A 114 1.03 11.14 -4.55
CA PHE A 114 0.41 10.63 -5.77
C PHE A 114 0.60 9.11 -5.93
N MET A 115 1.82 8.61 -5.78
CA MET A 115 2.12 7.17 -5.89
C MET A 115 1.39 6.34 -4.82
N ILE A 116 1.34 6.83 -3.59
CA ILE A 116 0.62 6.15 -2.50
C ILE A 116 -0.88 6.06 -2.81
N HIS A 117 -1.49 7.14 -3.32
CA HIS A 117 -2.90 7.13 -3.71
C HIS A 117 -3.18 6.18 -4.88
N CYS A 118 -2.31 6.18 -5.90
CA CYS A 118 -2.42 5.23 -7.01
C CYS A 118 -2.32 3.79 -6.51
N LEU A 119 -1.36 3.51 -5.63
CA LEU A 119 -1.17 2.18 -5.06
C LEU A 119 -2.37 1.74 -4.20
N ASP A 120 -2.94 2.66 -3.42
CA ASP A 120 -4.14 2.42 -2.61
C ASP A 120 -5.35 2.04 -3.48
N GLN A 121 -5.52 2.70 -4.62
CA GLN A 121 -6.59 2.36 -5.56
C GLN A 121 -6.42 0.99 -6.22
N VAL A 122 -5.17 0.57 -6.44
CA VAL A 122 -4.87 -0.74 -7.04
C VAL A 122 -5.00 -1.87 -6.02
N ILE A 123 -4.53 -1.64 -4.78
CA ILE A 123 -4.50 -2.68 -3.73
C ILE A 123 -5.85 -2.80 -3.03
N LYS A 124 -6.62 -1.71 -2.90
CA LYS A 124 -8.01 -1.87 -2.44
C LYS A 124 -8.73 -2.71 -3.49
N PRO A 125 -9.03 -3.99 -3.20
CA PRO A 125 -10.01 -4.66 -4.04
C PRO A 125 -11.18 -3.69 -4.10
N LYS A 126 -11.76 -3.47 -5.26
CA LYS A 126 -13.08 -2.88 -5.36
C LYS A 126 -14.04 -3.81 -4.62
N VAL A 127 -13.94 -3.80 -3.29
CA VAL A 127 -15.06 -4.22 -2.48
C VAL A 127 -16.05 -3.08 -2.71
N THR A 128 -16.73 -3.18 -3.82
CA THR A 128 -18.02 -2.60 -3.94
C THR A 128 -18.78 -3.24 -2.80
N HIS A 129 -18.76 -2.61 -1.62
CA HIS A 129 -19.81 -2.77 -0.65
C HIS A 129 -21.06 -2.09 -1.25
N THR A 130 -21.41 -2.52 -2.44
CA THR A 130 -22.80 -2.58 -2.76
C THR A 130 -23.34 -3.45 -1.66
N HIS A 131 -24.29 -2.93 -0.90
CA HIS A 131 -25.19 -3.77 -0.11
C HIS A 131 -25.80 -4.73 -1.12
N THR A 132 -25.05 -5.80 -1.40
CA THR A 132 -25.51 -6.82 -2.32
C THR A 132 -26.66 -7.45 -1.56
N ASN A 133 -27.88 -7.07 -1.94
CA ASN A 133 -29.05 -7.66 -1.33
C ASN A 133 -29.06 -9.14 -1.75
N LEU A 134 -28.52 -9.96 -0.89
CA LEU A 134 -28.46 -11.42 -1.09
C LEU A 134 -29.80 -12.09 -0.77
N VAL A 135 -30.78 -11.31 -0.29
CA VAL A 135 -32.15 -11.79 -0.05
C VAL A 135 -32.76 -12.18 -1.39
N GLY A 136 -33.41 -13.35 -1.42
CA GLY A 136 -33.94 -13.93 -2.64
C GLY A 136 -32.95 -14.76 -3.45
N ARG A 137 -31.71 -14.93 -3.00
CA ARG A 137 -30.70 -15.76 -3.67
C ARG A 137 -30.62 -17.16 -3.08
N LEU A 138 -30.28 -18.13 -3.93
CA LEU A 138 -29.99 -19.49 -3.52
C LEU A 138 -28.56 -19.58 -2.97
N ALA A 139 -28.44 -20.08 -1.77
CA ALA A 139 -27.18 -20.38 -1.12
C ALA A 139 -27.04 -21.89 -0.90
N THR A 140 -25.81 -22.39 -0.84
CA THR A 140 -25.52 -23.81 -0.54
C THR A 140 -24.70 -23.87 0.75
N ILE A 141 -25.13 -24.69 1.70
CA ILE A 141 -24.40 -24.91 2.96
C ILE A 141 -23.04 -25.50 2.64
N SER A 142 -21.98 -24.80 3.06
CA SER A 142 -20.58 -25.17 2.76
C SER A 142 -19.85 -25.78 3.94
N THR A 143 -20.29 -25.50 5.18
CA THR A 143 -19.61 -26.00 6.38
C THR A 143 -20.61 -26.08 7.53
N GLY A 144 -20.68 -27.25 8.17
CA GLY A 144 -21.54 -27.51 9.32
C GLY A 144 -23.02 -27.75 8.97
N ASN A 145 -23.83 -27.96 9.98
CA ASN A 145 -25.29 -28.05 9.90
C ASN A 145 -25.88 -26.83 10.60
N ALA A 146 -26.87 -26.18 10.00
CA ALA A 146 -27.57 -25.06 10.61
C ALA A 146 -28.88 -25.50 11.24
N ARG A 147 -29.18 -24.94 12.42
CA ARG A 147 -30.43 -25.13 13.15
C ARG A 147 -30.78 -23.87 13.93
N PRO A 148 -32.01 -23.70 14.40
CA PRO A 148 -32.38 -22.52 15.17
C PRO A 148 -31.41 -22.27 16.35
N GLY A 149 -30.82 -21.08 16.41
CA GLY A 149 -29.80 -20.72 17.40
C GLY A 149 -28.35 -21.09 17.02
N PHE A 150 -28.14 -21.87 15.94
CA PHE A 150 -26.81 -22.25 15.46
C PHE A 150 -26.68 -22.00 13.95
N SER A 151 -25.91 -21.02 13.60
CA SER A 151 -25.66 -20.69 12.20
C SER A 151 -24.61 -21.60 11.56
N ALA A 152 -24.75 -21.84 10.25
CA ALA A 152 -23.75 -22.52 9.44
C ALA A 152 -23.29 -21.61 8.29
N GLN A 153 -22.10 -21.87 7.75
CA GLN A 153 -21.58 -21.11 6.63
C GLN A 153 -22.18 -21.62 5.32
N ALA A 154 -22.74 -20.70 4.54
CA ALA A 154 -23.24 -20.98 3.20
C ALA A 154 -22.52 -20.12 2.15
N ARG A 155 -22.38 -20.66 0.96
CA ARG A 155 -21.90 -19.96 -0.22
C ARG A 155 -23.08 -19.50 -1.08
N VAL A 156 -23.04 -18.24 -1.49
CA VAL A 156 -24.06 -17.63 -2.35
C VAL A 156 -23.39 -16.86 -3.46
N ARG A 157 -23.99 -16.83 -4.65
CA ARG A 157 -23.54 -15.99 -5.76
C ARG A 157 -24.48 -14.81 -5.93
N ASP A 158 -23.87 -13.62 -6.13
CA ASP A 158 -24.63 -12.42 -6.44
C ASP A 158 -25.07 -12.40 -7.92
N GLU A 159 -25.68 -11.28 -8.33
CA GLU A 159 -26.12 -11.08 -9.74
C GLU A 159 -24.96 -11.03 -10.72
N PHE A 160 -23.77 -10.68 -10.27
CA PHE A 160 -22.55 -10.57 -11.07
C PHE A 160 -21.72 -11.86 -11.07
N GLY A 161 -22.23 -12.94 -10.44
CA GLY A 161 -21.55 -14.21 -10.33
C GLY A 161 -20.46 -14.27 -9.26
N GLN A 162 -20.27 -13.21 -8.45
CA GLN A 162 -19.31 -13.18 -7.36
C GLN A 162 -19.75 -14.10 -6.23
N LEU A 163 -18.81 -14.84 -5.66
CA LEU A 163 -19.06 -15.79 -4.58
C LEU A 163 -18.89 -15.12 -3.22
N TYR A 164 -19.93 -15.21 -2.39
CA TYR A 164 -19.93 -14.74 -1.00
C TYR A 164 -20.12 -15.89 -0.04
N TYR A 165 -19.51 -15.76 1.12
CA TYR A 165 -19.72 -16.65 2.25
C TYR A 165 -20.50 -15.91 3.32
N VAL A 166 -21.67 -16.44 3.68
CA VAL A 166 -22.60 -15.86 4.65
C VAL A 166 -22.94 -16.86 5.73
N GLN A 167 -23.24 -16.36 6.91
CA GLN A 167 -23.78 -17.19 7.98
C GLN A 167 -25.29 -17.26 7.81
N VAL A 168 -25.82 -18.47 7.76
CA VAL A 168 -27.27 -18.72 7.61
C VAL A 168 -27.80 -19.52 8.79
N GLU A 169 -28.99 -19.15 9.20
CA GLU A 169 -29.72 -19.81 10.30
C GLU A 169 -31.15 -20.03 9.83
N PRO A 170 -31.70 -21.26 9.93
CA PRO A 170 -33.09 -21.51 9.61
C PRO A 170 -34.03 -21.08 10.75
N GLU A 171 -35.20 -20.61 10.41
CA GLU A 171 -36.23 -20.32 11.41
C GLU A 171 -36.75 -21.61 12.05
N TYR A 172 -36.86 -22.70 11.28
CA TYR A 172 -37.35 -24.01 11.71
C TYR A 172 -36.56 -25.12 11.03
N GLY A 173 -36.46 -26.24 11.73
CA GLY A 173 -35.82 -27.45 11.19
C GLY A 173 -34.30 -27.40 11.23
N GLU A 174 -33.67 -28.31 10.52
CA GLU A 174 -32.22 -28.44 10.39
C GLU A 174 -31.83 -28.43 8.91
N LEU A 175 -30.76 -27.72 8.60
CA LEU A 175 -30.17 -27.64 7.24
C LEU A 175 -28.87 -28.46 7.24
N GLU A 176 -28.85 -29.47 6.41
CA GLU A 176 -27.68 -30.34 6.25
C GLU A 176 -26.63 -29.73 5.35
N LEU A 177 -25.41 -30.24 5.47
CA LEU A 177 -24.32 -29.90 4.60
C LEU A 177 -24.67 -30.12 3.12
N GLN A 178 -24.31 -29.20 2.23
CA GLN A 178 -24.58 -29.15 0.79
C GLN A 178 -26.08 -28.95 0.42
N SER A 179 -26.98 -28.77 1.37
CA SER A 179 -28.36 -28.39 1.08
C SER A 179 -28.43 -27.00 0.43
N GLN A 180 -29.38 -26.82 -0.49
CA GLN A 180 -29.67 -25.52 -1.10
C GLN A 180 -30.75 -24.81 -0.30
N VAL A 181 -30.55 -23.56 0.04
CA VAL A 181 -31.44 -22.75 0.85
C VAL A 181 -31.69 -21.40 0.14
N LEU A 182 -32.88 -20.87 0.34
CA LEU A 182 -33.23 -19.53 -0.13
C LEU A 182 -33.03 -18.54 1.02
N LEU A 183 -32.26 -17.48 0.77
CA LEU A 183 -32.06 -16.40 1.74
C LEU A 183 -33.30 -15.50 1.76
N ILE A 184 -34.03 -15.49 2.85
CA ILE A 184 -35.32 -14.77 2.96
C ILE A 184 -35.19 -13.43 3.70
N SER A 185 -34.23 -13.30 4.59
CA SER A 185 -33.99 -12.06 5.35
C SER A 185 -32.55 -11.91 5.73
N GLN A 186 -32.13 -10.65 5.95
CA GLN A 186 -30.82 -10.32 6.46
C GLN A 186 -30.94 -9.71 7.85
N LYS A 187 -30.31 -10.32 8.85
CA LYS A 187 -30.24 -9.78 10.19
C LYS A 187 -28.99 -8.89 10.29
N SER A 188 -29.21 -7.61 10.52
CA SER A 188 -28.12 -6.69 10.86
C SER A 188 -27.71 -6.92 12.31
N ASN A 189 -26.43 -7.20 12.53
CA ASN A 189 -25.84 -7.16 13.87
C ASN A 189 -25.48 -5.74 14.25
#